data_3156c91043180db248826e12b751bac3
#
_entry.id   3156c91043180db248826e12b751bac3
#
_cell.length_a   1.000
_cell.length_b   1.000
_cell.length_c   1.000
_cell.angle_alpha   90.00
_cell.angle_beta   90.00
_cell.angle_gamma   90.00
#
_symmetry.space_group_name_H-M   'P 1'
#
loop_
_entity.id
_entity.type
_entity.pdbx_description
1 polymer ?
#
loop_
_entity_poly.entity_id
_entity_poly.type
_entity_poly.pdbx_seq_one_letter_code
_entity_poly.pdbx_strand_id
1 'polypeptide(L)'
;RDALWGDNVDRPSDRWESLGIKYDGWKNNKGNAGKIVIALQLAGDASLRNCNINEWCMDTVRALRVHTDRPIEIRTHPGVSEKGMGNHEELFKAFAFANFKDVTFINGKEVPWQEHIKDAYCVVSYSSGMSIDAVINGVPVIAVDEGNFAYNVGETKLKNIESLNLAPEPEVLQWLYNL
;
A
#
# COMPACT_ATOMS: atom_id res chain seq x y z
N ARG A 1 -13.21 14.02 12.06
CA ARG A 1 -11.99 14.79 11.72
C ARG A 1 -11.93 14.88 10.21
N ASP A 2 -12.33 16.02 9.69
CA ASP A 2 -12.49 16.28 8.24
C ASP A 2 -11.16 16.74 7.61
N ALA A 3 -10.04 16.12 8.00
CA ALA A 3 -8.78 16.35 7.34
C ALA A 3 -8.73 15.46 6.09
N LEU A 4 -9.24 15.99 5.02
CA LEU A 4 -9.05 15.43 3.70
C LEU A 4 -7.60 15.71 3.31
N TRP A 5 -6.77 14.69 3.35
CA TRP A 5 -5.40 14.77 2.88
C TRP A 5 -5.42 15.08 1.39
N GLY A 6 -4.79 16.18 0.99
CA GLY A 6 -4.69 16.57 -0.41
C GLY A 6 -5.75 17.56 -0.91
N ASP A 7 -6.65 18.05 -0.06
CA ASP A 7 -7.67 19.04 -0.46
C ASP A 7 -7.19 20.50 -0.50
N ASN A 8 -5.92 20.72 -0.25
CA ASN A 8 -5.36 22.09 -0.33
C ASN A 8 -5.08 22.44 -1.79
N VAL A 9 -6.12 22.80 -2.51
CA VAL A 9 -6.03 23.38 -3.84
C VAL A 9 -5.17 24.67 -3.73
N ASP A 10 -4.24 24.87 -4.66
CA ASP A 10 -3.35 26.04 -4.74
C ASP A 10 -2.19 26.12 -3.72
N ARG A 11 -1.74 25.01 -3.15
CA ARG A 11 -0.47 25.01 -2.40
C ARG A 11 0.71 25.22 -3.35
N PRO A 12 1.67 26.07 -2.97
CA PRO A 12 2.89 26.23 -3.76
C PRO A 12 3.74 24.95 -3.75
N SER A 13 4.46 24.72 -4.83
CA SER A 13 5.36 23.55 -5.01
C SER A 13 6.69 23.68 -4.27
N ASP A 14 6.98 24.82 -3.66
CA ASP A 14 8.27 25.19 -3.07
C ASP A 14 8.81 24.16 -2.07
N ARG A 15 7.94 23.63 -1.21
CA ARG A 15 8.31 22.57 -0.26
C ARG A 15 8.71 21.30 -0.97
N TRP A 16 7.92 20.83 -1.95
CA TRP A 16 8.22 19.65 -2.74
C TRP A 16 9.52 19.80 -3.51
N GLU A 17 9.68 20.94 -4.20
CA GLU A 17 10.89 21.27 -4.95
C GLU A 17 12.13 21.29 -4.07
N SER A 18 12.03 21.80 -2.83
CA SER A 18 13.14 21.84 -1.87
C SER A 18 13.63 20.45 -1.46
N LEU A 19 12.79 19.42 -1.54
CA LEU A 19 13.16 18.04 -1.26
C LEU A 19 14.00 17.41 -2.37
N GLY A 20 14.02 18.00 -3.58
CA GLY A 20 14.74 17.47 -4.73
C GLY A 20 14.21 16.12 -5.25
N ILE A 21 13.01 15.73 -4.83
CA ILE A 21 12.35 14.49 -5.24
C ILE A 21 11.62 14.76 -6.56
N LYS A 22 11.83 13.87 -7.54
CA LYS A 22 11.10 13.91 -8.82
C LYS A 22 10.01 12.86 -8.83
N TYR A 23 8.86 13.22 -9.36
CA TYR A 23 7.80 12.30 -9.70
C TYR A 23 7.77 12.11 -11.22
N ASP A 24 8.01 10.90 -11.68
CA ASP A 24 8.12 10.54 -13.09
C ASP A 24 6.85 9.84 -13.63
N GLY A 25 5.72 10.04 -12.95
CA GLY A 25 4.46 9.40 -13.30
C GLY A 25 4.33 7.95 -12.77
N TRP A 26 3.15 7.37 -12.99
CA TRP A 26 2.88 5.98 -12.62
C TRP A 26 3.67 5.01 -13.49
N LYS A 27 4.37 4.09 -12.85
CA LYS A 27 5.07 3.01 -13.56
C LYS A 27 4.07 2.05 -14.19
N ASN A 28 4.29 1.76 -15.46
CA ASN A 28 3.49 0.76 -16.15
C ASN A 28 4.07 -0.63 -15.95
N ASN A 29 3.73 -1.27 -14.85
CA ASN A 29 4.17 -2.64 -14.55
C ASN A 29 3.18 -3.70 -15.08
N LYS A 30 2.29 -3.34 -16.01
CA LYS A 30 1.21 -4.21 -16.53
C LYS A 30 1.71 -5.44 -17.31
N GLY A 31 2.91 -5.38 -17.88
CA GLY A 31 3.40 -6.41 -18.82
C GLY A 31 4.00 -7.66 -18.19
N ASN A 32 4.19 -7.71 -16.88
CA ASN A 32 4.89 -8.80 -16.22
C ASN A 32 4.12 -9.31 -15.00
N ALA A 33 4.54 -10.49 -14.52
CA ALA A 33 4.15 -11.10 -13.25
C ALA A 33 4.50 -10.22 -12.01
N GLY A 34 4.33 -8.91 -12.12
CA GLY A 34 4.57 -7.97 -11.04
C GLY A 34 3.74 -8.37 -9.82
N LYS A 35 4.41 -8.45 -8.68
CA LYS A 35 3.79 -8.84 -7.42
C LYS A 35 2.92 -7.73 -6.84
N ILE A 36 1.88 -8.12 -6.12
CA ILE A 36 1.09 -7.23 -5.28
C ILE A 36 1.75 -7.21 -3.90
N VAL A 37 2.03 -6.03 -3.37
CA VAL A 37 2.55 -5.88 -2.01
C VAL A 37 1.43 -5.41 -1.09
N ILE A 38 1.06 -6.21 -0.10
CA ILE A 38 0.13 -5.80 0.97
C ILE A 38 0.96 -5.27 2.14
N ALA A 39 0.84 -3.98 2.44
CA ALA A 39 1.57 -3.33 3.52
C ALA A 39 0.77 -3.38 4.83
N LEU A 40 1.18 -4.24 5.76
CA LEU A 40 0.58 -4.33 7.07
C LEU A 40 1.07 -3.22 8.02
N GLN A 41 0.18 -2.83 8.92
CA GLN A 41 0.47 -1.96 10.06
C GLN A 41 0.54 -2.78 11.34
N LEU A 42 1.01 -2.17 12.42
CA LEU A 42 0.98 -2.81 13.75
C LEU A 42 -0.47 -2.99 14.20
N ALA A 43 -0.78 -4.17 14.71
CA ALA A 43 -2.09 -4.40 15.31
C ALA A 43 -2.29 -3.46 16.50
N GLY A 44 -3.46 -2.80 16.56
CA GLY A 44 -3.77 -1.81 17.59
C GLY A 44 -3.22 -0.40 17.33
N ASP A 45 -2.60 -0.15 16.17
CA ASP A 45 -2.23 1.20 15.77
C ASP A 45 -3.47 2.10 15.67
N ALA A 46 -3.36 3.33 16.19
CA ALA A 46 -4.49 4.29 16.24
C ALA A 46 -5.03 4.63 14.84
N SER A 47 -4.20 4.59 13.81
CA SER A 47 -4.59 4.84 12.42
C SER A 47 -5.52 3.77 11.85
N LEU A 48 -5.57 2.59 12.48
CA LEU A 48 -6.48 1.51 12.08
C LEU A 48 -7.95 1.75 12.48
N ARG A 49 -8.23 2.72 13.36
CA ARG A 49 -9.60 3.06 13.77
C ARG A 49 -10.45 1.84 14.15
N ASN A 50 -9.88 0.95 14.99
CA ASN A 50 -10.45 -0.34 15.42
C ASN A 50 -10.54 -1.42 14.32
N CYS A 51 -9.97 -1.24 13.15
CA CYS A 51 -9.84 -2.30 12.16
C CYS A 51 -8.92 -3.42 12.71
N ASN A 52 -9.38 -4.65 12.65
CA ASN A 52 -8.52 -5.81 12.88
C ASN A 52 -7.68 -6.03 11.62
N ILE A 53 -6.43 -5.61 11.65
CA ILE A 53 -5.54 -5.63 10.48
C ILE A 53 -5.26 -7.07 9.98
N ASN A 54 -5.33 -8.07 10.86
CA ASN A 54 -5.13 -9.47 10.49
C ASN A 54 -6.34 -10.00 9.71
N GLU A 55 -7.56 -9.72 10.17
CA GLU A 55 -8.78 -10.07 9.45
C GLU A 55 -8.87 -9.32 8.12
N TRP A 56 -8.59 -8.01 8.14
CA TRP A 56 -8.54 -7.21 6.91
C TRP A 56 -7.56 -7.77 5.88
N CYS A 57 -6.38 -8.20 6.32
CA CYS A 57 -5.38 -8.79 5.42
C CYS A 57 -5.90 -10.08 4.78
N MET A 58 -6.48 -10.97 5.58
CA MET A 58 -7.05 -12.23 5.09
C MET A 58 -8.17 -11.99 4.07
N ASP A 59 -9.08 -11.06 4.37
CA ASP A 59 -10.20 -10.72 3.50
C ASP A 59 -9.72 -10.01 2.23
N THR A 60 -8.69 -9.17 2.33
CA THR A 60 -8.05 -8.53 1.19
C THR A 60 -7.45 -9.57 0.24
N VAL A 61 -6.73 -10.56 0.75
CA VAL A 61 -6.17 -11.65 -0.10
C VAL A 61 -7.27 -12.47 -0.74
N ARG A 62 -8.32 -12.82 0.01
CA ARG A 62 -9.50 -13.52 -0.56
C ARG A 62 -10.15 -12.73 -1.68
N ALA A 63 -10.37 -11.43 -1.45
CA ALA A 63 -10.96 -10.55 -2.46
C ALA A 63 -10.07 -10.40 -3.70
N LEU A 64 -8.77 -10.24 -3.53
CA LEU A 64 -7.81 -10.17 -4.65
C LEU A 64 -7.81 -11.48 -5.46
N ARG A 65 -7.82 -12.63 -4.82
CA ARG A 65 -7.80 -13.94 -5.50
C ARG A 65 -9.02 -14.23 -6.38
N VAL A 66 -10.11 -13.49 -6.18
CA VAL A 66 -11.27 -13.53 -7.12
C VAL A 66 -10.93 -12.88 -8.47
N HIS A 67 -9.96 -11.96 -8.50
CA HIS A 67 -9.72 -11.08 -9.65
C HIS A 67 -8.33 -11.22 -10.27
N THR A 68 -7.37 -11.86 -9.57
CA THR A 68 -5.99 -11.94 -10.06
C THR A 68 -5.25 -13.17 -9.52
N ASP A 69 -4.35 -13.71 -10.36
CA ASP A 69 -3.39 -14.76 -10.00
C ASP A 69 -1.98 -14.22 -9.72
N ARG A 70 -1.81 -12.90 -9.67
CA ARG A 70 -0.49 -12.29 -9.40
C ARG A 70 0.07 -12.76 -8.06
N PRO A 71 1.40 -12.95 -7.93
CA PRO A 71 2.03 -13.19 -6.63
C PRO A 71 1.66 -12.10 -5.63
N ILE A 72 1.37 -12.47 -4.40
CA ILE A 72 1.09 -11.54 -3.30
C ILE A 72 2.19 -11.67 -2.26
N GLU A 73 2.83 -10.56 -1.93
CA GLU A 73 3.77 -10.47 -0.82
C GLU A 73 3.16 -9.61 0.29
N ILE A 74 3.00 -10.20 1.46
CA ILE A 74 2.47 -9.53 2.64
C ILE A 74 3.65 -9.03 3.46
N ARG A 75 3.85 -7.72 3.47
CA ARG A 75 4.94 -7.07 4.19
C ARG A 75 4.50 -6.73 5.61
N THR A 76 5.18 -7.29 6.61
CA THR A 76 4.98 -6.91 8.01
C THR A 76 5.57 -5.53 8.30
N HIS A 77 5.02 -4.85 9.31
CA HIS A 77 5.56 -3.55 9.73
C HIS A 77 6.96 -3.73 10.38
N PRO A 78 7.94 -2.85 10.09
CA PRO A 78 9.29 -2.99 10.63
C PRO A 78 9.38 -2.86 12.16
N GLY A 79 8.39 -2.26 12.81
CA GLY A 79 8.28 -2.15 14.26
C GLY A 79 7.72 -3.40 14.97
N VAL A 80 7.46 -4.50 14.27
CA VAL A 80 7.09 -5.77 14.91
C VAL A 80 8.24 -6.26 15.76
N SER A 81 7.91 -6.89 16.93
CA SER A 81 8.87 -7.35 17.92
C SER A 81 10.04 -8.15 17.33
N GLU A 82 11.15 -8.29 18.07
CA GLU A 82 12.37 -8.97 17.61
C GLU A 82 12.15 -10.40 17.08
N LYS A 83 11.07 -11.05 17.49
CA LYS A 83 10.65 -12.35 16.94
C LYS A 83 9.98 -12.25 15.57
N GLY A 84 9.82 -11.04 15.03
CA GLY A 84 9.31 -10.77 13.67
C GLY A 84 7.83 -11.07 13.45
N MET A 85 7.16 -11.70 14.39
CA MET A 85 5.80 -12.23 14.22
C MET A 85 4.79 -11.77 15.30
N GLY A 86 5.21 -11.00 16.29
CA GLY A 86 4.45 -10.75 17.53
C GLY A 86 2.98 -10.41 17.35
N ASN A 87 2.66 -9.47 16.45
CA ASN A 87 1.28 -9.02 16.21
C ASN A 87 0.55 -9.81 15.12
N HIS A 88 1.23 -10.71 14.41
CA HIS A 88 0.70 -11.39 13.21
C HIS A 88 0.78 -12.92 13.31
N GLU A 89 1.09 -13.50 14.46
CA GLU A 89 1.23 -14.96 14.61
C GLU A 89 -0.04 -15.72 14.21
N GLU A 90 -1.20 -15.23 14.62
CA GLU A 90 -2.48 -15.83 14.25
C GLU A 90 -2.74 -15.72 12.75
N LEU A 91 -2.34 -14.59 12.14
CA LEU A 91 -2.43 -14.39 10.71
C LEU A 91 -1.58 -15.42 9.96
N PHE A 92 -0.33 -15.64 10.38
CA PHE A 92 0.54 -16.65 9.75
C PHE A 92 -0.06 -18.05 9.85
N LYS A 93 -0.61 -18.43 11.01
CA LYS A 93 -1.29 -19.72 11.20
C LYS A 93 -2.50 -19.86 10.27
N ALA A 94 -3.32 -18.80 10.17
CA ALA A 94 -4.50 -18.79 9.32
C ALA A 94 -4.14 -18.92 7.82
N PHE A 95 -3.07 -18.26 7.37
CA PHE A 95 -2.58 -18.37 5.99
C PHE A 95 -2.00 -19.74 5.69
N ALA A 96 -1.25 -20.33 6.63
CA ALA A 96 -0.74 -21.69 6.50
C ALA A 96 -1.89 -22.72 6.35
N PHE A 97 -2.98 -22.54 7.09
CA PHE A 97 -4.17 -23.38 6.99
C PHE A 97 -4.93 -23.15 5.67
N ALA A 98 -5.11 -21.89 5.26
CA ALA A 98 -5.85 -21.52 4.05
C ALA A 98 -5.14 -21.93 2.76
N ASN A 99 -3.83 -22.14 2.80
CA ASN A 99 -2.99 -22.60 1.68
C ASN A 99 -3.22 -21.80 0.39
N PHE A 100 -3.21 -20.48 0.48
CA PHE A 100 -3.33 -19.63 -0.70
C PHE A 100 -2.15 -19.82 -1.64
N LYS A 101 -2.43 -19.94 -2.92
CA LYS A 101 -1.41 -20.05 -3.95
C LYS A 101 -0.64 -18.73 -4.08
N ASP A 102 0.69 -18.81 -4.20
CA ASP A 102 1.59 -17.67 -4.47
C ASP A 102 1.39 -16.48 -3.51
N VAL A 103 1.24 -16.77 -2.21
CA VAL A 103 1.20 -15.78 -1.13
C VAL A 103 2.37 -16.02 -0.20
N THR A 104 3.20 -15.00 0.01
CA THR A 104 4.38 -15.07 0.88
C THR A 104 4.41 -13.91 1.86
N PHE A 105 5.09 -14.11 3.00
CA PHE A 105 5.31 -13.06 4.00
C PHE A 105 6.74 -12.53 3.91
N ILE A 106 6.87 -11.21 3.95
CA ILE A 106 8.15 -10.50 3.94
C ILE A 106 8.32 -9.78 5.25
N ASN A 107 9.44 -10.03 5.92
CA ASN A 107 9.80 -9.31 7.13
C ASN A 107 10.23 -7.88 6.78
N GLY A 108 9.39 -6.92 7.16
CA GLY A 108 9.64 -5.51 6.88
C GLY A 108 10.87 -4.93 7.58
N LYS A 109 11.43 -5.63 8.57
CA LYS A 109 12.65 -5.25 9.27
C LYS A 109 13.91 -5.66 8.49
N GLU A 110 13.84 -6.74 7.73
CA GLU A 110 14.98 -7.31 7.00
C GLU A 110 15.11 -6.76 5.59
N VAL A 111 13.98 -6.48 4.95
CA VAL A 111 13.94 -6.00 3.57
C VAL A 111 13.60 -4.50 3.56
N PRO A 112 14.48 -3.62 3.04
CA PRO A 112 14.16 -2.21 2.86
C PRO A 112 12.91 -2.04 1.98
N TRP A 113 12.03 -1.10 2.33
CA TRP A 113 10.79 -0.92 1.59
C TRP A 113 11.04 -0.50 0.13
N GLN A 114 12.08 0.30 -0.12
CA GLN A 114 12.47 0.76 -1.46
C GLN A 114 12.77 -0.41 -2.40
N GLU A 115 13.49 -1.42 -1.91
CA GLU A 115 13.79 -2.62 -2.68
C GLU A 115 12.55 -3.47 -2.87
N HIS A 116 11.72 -3.56 -1.83
CA HIS A 116 10.54 -4.40 -1.86
C HIS A 116 9.48 -3.94 -2.88
N ILE A 117 9.27 -2.62 -3.03
CA ILE A 117 8.27 -2.09 -3.97
C ILE A 117 8.79 -1.84 -5.39
N LYS A 118 10.10 -1.95 -5.61
CA LYS A 118 10.73 -1.60 -6.88
C LYS A 118 10.07 -2.25 -8.10
N ASP A 119 9.74 -3.54 -7.98
CA ASP A 119 9.14 -4.35 -9.02
C ASP A 119 7.67 -4.71 -8.71
N ALA A 120 7.06 -4.00 -7.77
CA ALA A 120 5.66 -4.22 -7.42
C ALA A 120 4.74 -3.75 -8.55
N TYR A 121 3.72 -4.55 -8.85
CA TYR A 121 2.61 -4.14 -9.70
C TYR A 121 1.81 -3.03 -9.03
N CYS A 122 1.48 -3.22 -7.74
CA CYS A 122 0.89 -2.21 -6.89
C CYS A 122 1.14 -2.50 -5.41
N VAL A 123 0.91 -1.48 -4.58
CA VAL A 123 0.86 -1.59 -3.12
C VAL A 123 -0.58 -1.50 -2.67
N VAL A 124 -1.02 -2.43 -1.82
CA VAL A 124 -2.34 -2.40 -1.18
C VAL A 124 -2.14 -2.11 0.30
N SER A 125 -2.82 -1.13 0.84
CA SER A 125 -2.73 -0.82 2.26
C SER A 125 -4.05 -0.30 2.84
N TYR A 126 -4.25 -0.50 4.14
CA TYR A 126 -5.38 0.09 4.87
C TYR A 126 -5.15 1.60 5.04
N SER A 127 -4.19 2.00 5.89
CA SER A 127 -3.81 3.41 6.11
C SER A 127 -2.30 3.59 6.36
N SER A 128 -1.48 2.72 5.76
CA SER A 128 -0.02 2.74 5.93
C SER A 128 0.63 3.92 5.22
N GLY A 129 1.61 4.57 5.85
CA GLY A 129 2.47 5.57 5.22
C GLY A 129 3.23 5.05 4.00
N MET A 130 3.41 3.74 3.86
CA MET A 130 4.02 3.12 2.68
C MET A 130 3.26 3.44 1.38
N SER A 131 1.98 3.84 1.46
CA SER A 131 1.24 4.33 0.30
C SER A 131 1.81 5.64 -0.25
N ILE A 132 2.28 6.54 0.60
CA ILE A 132 2.97 7.78 0.18
C ILE A 132 4.26 7.41 -0.55
N ASP A 133 5.06 6.54 0.07
CA ASP A 133 6.33 6.09 -0.51
C ASP A 133 6.12 5.43 -1.89
N ALA A 134 5.07 4.63 -2.02
CA ALA A 134 4.72 3.99 -3.30
C ALA A 134 4.36 5.03 -4.36
N VAL A 135 3.48 6.00 -4.04
CA VAL A 135 3.09 7.08 -4.98
C VAL A 135 4.32 7.87 -5.42
N ILE A 136 5.17 8.33 -4.49
CA ILE A 136 6.39 9.08 -4.79
C ILE A 136 7.29 8.31 -5.77
N ASN A 137 7.36 6.99 -5.63
CA ASN A 137 8.14 6.12 -6.51
C ASN A 137 7.38 5.68 -7.78
N GLY A 138 6.21 6.24 -8.03
CA GLY A 138 5.38 5.92 -9.21
C GLY A 138 4.77 4.51 -9.18
N VAL A 139 4.78 3.84 -8.04
CA VAL A 139 4.15 2.52 -7.88
C VAL A 139 2.67 2.70 -7.60
N PRO A 140 1.77 2.10 -8.40
CA PRO A 140 0.34 2.18 -8.17
C PRO A 140 -0.07 1.75 -6.75
N VAL A 141 -1.11 2.40 -6.22
CA VAL A 141 -1.63 2.11 -4.87
C VAL A 141 -3.10 1.77 -4.94
N ILE A 142 -3.51 0.77 -4.17
CA ILE A 142 -4.91 0.56 -3.79
C ILE A 142 -5.07 0.96 -2.32
N ALA A 143 -5.76 2.06 -2.11
CA ALA A 143 -6.04 2.66 -0.80
C ALA A 143 -7.50 2.38 -0.43
N VAL A 144 -7.75 1.36 0.40
CA VAL A 144 -9.12 0.88 0.65
C VAL A 144 -9.88 1.66 1.73
N ASP A 145 -9.19 2.43 2.54
CA ASP A 145 -9.77 3.26 3.62
C ASP A 145 -9.57 4.74 3.34
N GLU A 146 -10.60 5.56 3.58
CA GLU A 146 -10.57 7.01 3.40
C GLU A 146 -9.50 7.72 4.25
N GLY A 147 -9.04 7.10 5.33
CA GLY A 147 -7.91 7.59 6.13
C GLY A 147 -6.54 7.27 5.53
N ASN A 148 -6.48 6.58 4.40
CA ASN A 148 -5.23 6.35 3.70
C ASN A 148 -4.76 7.62 3.00
N PHE A 149 -3.48 7.95 3.14
CA PHE A 149 -2.91 9.15 2.54
C PHE A 149 -3.07 9.20 1.02
N ALA A 150 -3.01 8.06 0.33
CA ALA A 150 -3.12 7.97 -1.12
C ALA A 150 -4.56 7.76 -1.62
N TYR A 151 -5.58 7.87 -0.76
CA TYR A 151 -6.97 7.60 -1.13
C TYR A 151 -7.46 8.42 -2.33
N ASN A 152 -7.06 9.69 -2.41
CA ASN A 152 -7.49 10.61 -3.47
C ASN A 152 -6.75 10.43 -4.80
N VAL A 153 -5.61 9.73 -4.82
CA VAL A 153 -4.79 9.57 -6.03
C VAL A 153 -4.64 8.12 -6.46
N GLY A 154 -4.87 7.17 -5.57
CA GLY A 154 -4.83 5.74 -5.84
C GLY A 154 -6.18 5.17 -6.28
N GLU A 155 -6.17 3.87 -6.59
CA GLU A 155 -7.39 3.07 -6.73
C GLU A 155 -7.98 2.78 -5.34
N THR A 156 -9.31 2.69 -5.21
CA THR A 156 -9.96 2.41 -3.92
C THR A 156 -10.67 1.05 -3.87
N LYS A 157 -10.74 0.34 -5.00
CA LYS A 157 -11.50 -0.91 -5.12
C LYS A 157 -10.61 -2.08 -5.52
N LEU A 158 -10.52 -3.10 -4.68
CA LEU A 158 -9.73 -4.32 -4.95
C LEU A 158 -10.13 -5.04 -6.25
N LYS A 159 -11.40 -4.99 -6.64
CA LYS A 159 -11.89 -5.61 -7.87
C LYS A 159 -11.27 -5.03 -9.15
N ASN A 160 -10.72 -3.83 -9.07
CA ASN A 160 -10.10 -3.15 -10.21
C ASN A 160 -8.60 -3.48 -10.33
N ILE A 161 -8.12 -4.50 -9.62
CA ILE A 161 -6.70 -4.86 -9.55
C ILE A 161 -6.02 -4.98 -10.92
N GLU A 162 -6.67 -5.50 -11.92
CA GLU A 162 -6.09 -5.63 -13.26
C GLU A 162 -6.36 -4.40 -14.17
N SER A 163 -7.11 -3.41 -13.67
CA SER A 163 -7.47 -2.19 -14.40
C SER A 163 -7.53 -0.98 -13.46
N LEU A 164 -6.42 -0.71 -12.77
CA LEU A 164 -6.33 0.35 -11.77
C LEU A 164 -6.72 1.71 -12.34
N ASN A 165 -7.64 2.38 -11.67
CA ASN A 165 -8.05 3.75 -11.99
C ASN A 165 -7.29 4.71 -11.06
N LEU A 166 -6.17 5.24 -11.56
CA LEU A 166 -5.26 6.12 -10.83
C LEU A 166 -5.48 7.57 -11.25
N ALA A 167 -5.26 8.50 -10.34
CA ALA A 167 -5.30 9.92 -10.67
C ALA A 167 -4.26 10.26 -11.76
N PRO A 168 -4.58 11.17 -12.69
CA PRO A 168 -3.60 11.64 -13.68
C PRO A 168 -2.46 12.42 -13.02
N GLU A 169 -1.32 12.51 -13.70
CA GLU A 169 -0.11 13.12 -13.16
C GLU A 169 -0.31 14.52 -12.56
N PRO A 170 -1.05 15.45 -13.17
CA PRO A 170 -1.27 16.78 -12.58
C PRO A 170 -1.95 16.73 -11.20
N GLU A 171 -2.89 15.82 -11.01
CA GLU A 171 -3.57 15.65 -9.73
C GLU A 171 -2.66 15.03 -8.68
N VAL A 172 -1.81 14.07 -9.08
CA VAL A 172 -0.80 13.48 -8.20
C VAL A 172 0.21 14.53 -7.76
N LEU A 173 0.69 15.38 -8.68
CA LEU A 173 1.61 16.46 -8.35
C LEU A 173 0.97 17.45 -7.36
N GLN A 174 -0.28 17.85 -7.60
CA GLN A 174 -1.01 18.70 -6.67
C GLN A 174 -1.15 18.05 -5.29
N TRP A 175 -1.42 16.76 -5.24
CA TRP A 175 -1.47 16.02 -3.99
C TRP A 175 -0.10 15.99 -3.28
N LEU A 176 1.01 15.77 -4.02
CA LEU A 176 2.37 15.79 -3.49
C LEU A 176 2.75 17.17 -2.90
N TYR A 177 2.29 18.27 -3.51
CA TYR A 177 2.51 19.63 -2.98
C TYR A 177 1.81 19.87 -1.65
N ASN A 178 0.81 19.06 -1.31
CA ASN A 178 0.02 19.16 -0.09
C ASN A 178 0.55 18.29 1.07
N LEU A 179 1.54 17.41 0.81
CA LEU A 179 2.21 16.62 1.83
C LEU A 179 3.25 17.44 2.60
#